data_9c2bfd0bf3f89598a4c61a9af2601f12
#
_entry.id   9c2bfd0bf3f89598a4c61a9af2601f12
#
_cell.length_a   1.000
_cell.length_b   1.000
_cell.length_c   1.000
_cell.angle_alpha   90.00
_cell.angle_beta   90.00
_cell.angle_gamma   90.00
#
_symmetry.space_group_name_H-M   'P 1'
#
loop_
_entity.id
_entity.type
_entity.pdbx_description
1 polymer ?
#
loop_
_entity_poly.entity_id
_entity_poly.type
_entity_poly.pdbx_seq_one_letter_code
_entity_poly.pdbx_strand_id
1 'polypeptide(L)'
;SQGRGGRRIEEGFSMVAEPSMGFAVGDWDFYKVVAIPIDKGQSSSQSVGIEEIWGEGPVGPLYMSVGRHPNVWGPSLKNGSLFSGQARGLDQITVGSDGTFRLPWILEKIGPTRLSVSLSRLEKDRNIPNSYLVGYRLNAKPWRSLEVGLLALVHSGGEGSPSASVWSRVLDHLIVVEPLTRLGTPERQRLAISNRFAGLDFRWRLPWETAPQIYGSLVFDDLGKPDQLDRVFGQDASYIVGMFVPHILGNDSQYMRFEYRETGIRFYAH
;
A
#
# COMPACT_ATOMS: atom_id res chain seq x y z
N SER A 1 3.64 20.16 9.11
CA SER A 1 2.88 18.91 9.04
C SER A 1 2.23 18.75 7.66
N GLN A 2 2.12 17.54 7.15
CA GLN A 2 1.42 17.28 5.90
C GLN A 2 -0.02 16.84 6.22
N GLY A 3 -0.99 17.46 5.58
CA GLY A 3 -2.40 17.06 5.65
C GLY A 3 -2.72 15.92 4.67
N ARG A 4 -3.99 15.53 4.61
CA ARG A 4 -4.51 14.55 3.65
C ARG A 4 -4.14 14.97 2.21
N GLY A 5 -3.75 14.04 1.38
CA GLY A 5 -3.32 14.31 0.01
C GLY A 5 -1.90 14.89 -0.11
N GLY A 6 -1.05 14.79 0.92
CA GLY A 6 0.33 15.27 0.90
C GLY A 6 0.49 16.80 0.90
N ARG A 7 -0.58 17.54 1.19
CA ARG A 7 -0.54 19.00 1.23
C ARG A 7 0.21 19.51 2.44
N ARG A 8 0.99 20.57 2.27
CA ARG A 8 1.59 21.30 3.38
C ARG A 8 0.51 22.08 4.11
N ILE A 9 0.46 21.93 5.42
CA ILE A 9 -0.31 22.81 6.30
C ILE A 9 0.62 23.89 6.76
N GLU A 10 0.35 25.12 6.34
CA GLU A 10 1.11 26.32 6.72
C GLU A 10 0.52 26.93 8.00
N GLU A 11 1.22 27.90 8.58
CA GLU A 11 0.71 28.64 9.73
C GLU A 11 -0.52 29.47 9.33
N GLY A 12 -1.56 29.40 10.15
CA GLY A 12 -2.81 30.09 9.92
C GLY A 12 -3.98 29.15 9.66
N PHE A 13 -5.14 29.70 9.40
CA PHE A 13 -6.34 28.96 9.04
C PHE A 13 -6.29 28.58 7.54
N SER A 14 -6.44 27.32 7.24
CA SER A 14 -6.60 26.86 5.86
C SER A 14 -7.82 25.97 5.73
N MET A 15 -8.62 26.18 4.71
CA MET A 15 -9.84 25.44 4.42
C MET A 15 -9.78 24.91 2.99
N VAL A 16 -10.11 23.62 2.84
CA VAL A 16 -10.17 22.95 1.54
C VAL A 16 -11.51 22.24 1.41
N ALA A 17 -12.21 22.47 0.31
CA ALA A 17 -13.36 21.66 -0.07
C ALA A 17 -12.90 20.51 -0.99
N GLU A 18 -13.45 19.33 -0.77
CA GLU A 18 -13.17 18.13 -1.56
C GLU A 18 -14.46 17.55 -2.14
N PRO A 19 -15.11 18.23 -3.10
CA PRO A 19 -16.25 17.67 -3.77
C PRO A 19 -15.87 16.38 -4.51
N SER A 20 -16.72 15.37 -4.37
CA SER A 20 -16.56 14.08 -5.04
C SER A 20 -17.75 13.79 -5.94
N MET A 21 -17.50 13.08 -7.01
CA MET A 21 -18.52 12.63 -7.96
C MET A 21 -18.23 11.19 -8.34
N GLY A 22 -19.27 10.35 -8.39
CA GLY A 22 -19.20 9.00 -8.90
C GLY A 22 -20.36 8.73 -9.86
N PHE A 23 -20.12 7.90 -10.86
CA PHE A 23 -21.15 7.40 -11.77
C PHE A 23 -20.75 6.02 -12.30
N ALA A 24 -21.75 5.24 -12.72
CA ALA A 24 -21.56 3.91 -13.29
C ALA A 24 -21.92 3.90 -14.79
N VAL A 25 -21.17 3.12 -15.56
CA VAL A 25 -21.46 2.84 -16.98
C VAL A 25 -21.31 1.34 -17.22
N GLY A 26 -22.42 0.65 -17.39
CA GLY A 26 -22.44 -0.82 -17.38
C GLY A 26 -21.95 -1.37 -16.05
N ASP A 27 -20.95 -2.23 -16.08
CA ASP A 27 -20.32 -2.84 -14.90
C ASP A 27 -19.10 -2.07 -14.39
N TRP A 28 -18.87 -0.85 -14.91
CA TRP A 28 -17.76 0.01 -14.53
C TRP A 28 -18.22 1.18 -13.68
N ASP A 29 -17.51 1.41 -12.59
CA ASP A 29 -17.66 2.56 -11.71
C ASP A 29 -16.55 3.57 -11.96
N PHE A 30 -16.90 4.86 -11.98
CA PHE A 30 -15.99 5.98 -12.17
C PHE A 30 -16.08 6.97 -11.03
N TYR A 31 -14.94 7.45 -10.57
CA TYR A 31 -14.83 8.35 -9.42
C TYR A 31 -13.92 9.53 -9.70
N LYS A 32 -14.26 10.68 -9.16
CA LYS A 32 -13.45 11.89 -9.22
C LYS A 32 -13.55 12.66 -7.92
N VAL A 33 -12.41 13.07 -7.36
CA VAL A 33 -12.31 13.97 -6.20
C VAL A 33 -11.46 15.16 -6.59
N VAL A 34 -11.99 16.36 -6.38
CA VAL A 34 -11.29 17.62 -6.67
C VAL A 34 -11.04 18.35 -5.38
N ALA A 35 -9.83 18.84 -5.19
CA ALA A 35 -9.49 19.69 -4.08
C ALA A 35 -9.57 21.15 -4.48
N ILE A 36 -10.37 21.91 -3.77
CA ILE A 36 -10.58 23.35 -3.97
C ILE A 36 -10.13 24.07 -2.72
N PRO A 37 -8.99 24.77 -2.72
CA PRO A 37 -8.60 25.60 -1.61
C PRO A 37 -9.57 26.80 -1.49
N ILE A 38 -10.26 26.92 -0.35
CA ILE A 38 -11.21 28.02 -0.08
C ILE A 38 -10.47 29.19 0.55
N ASP A 39 -9.56 28.89 1.48
CA ASP A 39 -8.68 29.88 2.07
C ASP A 39 -7.22 29.44 1.88
N LYS A 40 -6.41 30.31 1.33
CA LYS A 40 -5.03 30.00 0.94
C LYS A 40 -4.01 30.34 2.04
N GLY A 41 -4.43 30.92 3.16
CA GLY A 41 -3.48 31.45 4.14
C GLY A 41 -2.54 32.49 3.51
N GLN A 42 -1.39 32.72 4.13
CA GLN A 42 -0.40 33.69 3.62
C GLN A 42 0.43 33.17 2.42
N SER A 43 0.37 31.87 2.10
CA SER A 43 1.13 31.30 0.99
C SER A 43 0.23 30.92 -0.17
N SER A 44 0.49 31.51 -1.31
CA SER A 44 -0.33 31.44 -2.53
C SER A 44 -0.12 30.17 -3.39
N SER A 45 0.56 29.14 -2.88
CA SER A 45 0.96 27.98 -3.69
C SER A 45 -0.12 26.90 -3.87
N GLN A 46 -1.26 27.01 -3.18
CA GLN A 46 -2.34 26.04 -3.30
C GLN A 46 -3.21 26.36 -4.53
N SER A 47 -3.23 25.44 -5.47
CA SER A 47 -4.08 25.50 -6.67
C SER A 47 -5.19 24.47 -6.60
N VAL A 48 -6.29 24.72 -7.31
CA VAL A 48 -7.31 23.70 -7.58
C VAL A 48 -6.63 22.51 -8.27
N GLY A 49 -6.82 21.31 -7.73
CA GLY A 49 -6.20 20.11 -8.25
C GLY A 49 -7.10 18.89 -8.21
N ILE A 50 -6.88 17.97 -9.12
CA ILE A 50 -7.52 16.65 -9.09
C ILE A 50 -6.72 15.79 -8.12
N GLU A 51 -7.36 15.39 -7.01
CA GLU A 51 -6.75 14.50 -6.03
C GLU A 51 -6.86 13.05 -6.45
N GLU A 52 -8.05 12.66 -6.89
CA GLU A 52 -8.37 11.30 -7.28
C GLU A 52 -9.22 11.34 -8.56
N ILE A 53 -8.91 10.45 -9.48
CA ILE A 53 -9.70 10.18 -10.67
C ILE A 53 -9.37 8.78 -11.15
N TRP A 54 -10.36 7.89 -11.07
CA TRP A 54 -10.18 6.50 -11.52
C TRP A 54 -11.47 5.89 -12.00
N GLY A 55 -11.34 4.81 -12.77
CA GLY A 55 -12.42 3.90 -13.12
C GLY A 55 -12.07 2.49 -12.75
N GLU A 56 -13.05 1.71 -12.34
CA GLU A 56 -12.88 0.32 -11.95
C GLU A 56 -14.02 -0.56 -12.41
N GLY A 57 -13.74 -1.82 -12.71
CA GLY A 57 -14.75 -2.77 -13.13
C GLY A 57 -14.20 -4.15 -13.48
N PRO A 58 -15.08 -5.11 -13.79
CA PRO A 58 -14.69 -6.45 -14.17
C PRO A 58 -14.12 -6.50 -15.59
N VAL A 59 -13.11 -7.36 -15.77
CA VAL A 59 -12.53 -7.72 -17.07
C VAL A 59 -12.40 -9.25 -17.13
N GLY A 60 -13.47 -9.91 -17.57
CA GLY A 60 -13.59 -11.37 -17.50
C GLY A 60 -13.57 -11.87 -16.05
N PRO A 61 -12.67 -12.80 -15.68
CA PRO A 61 -12.57 -13.30 -14.30
C PRO A 61 -11.74 -12.40 -13.38
N LEU A 62 -11.28 -11.25 -13.89
CA LEU A 62 -10.43 -10.30 -13.20
C LEU A 62 -11.20 -9.00 -12.94
N TYR A 63 -10.71 -8.28 -11.96
CA TYR A 63 -11.09 -6.92 -11.67
C TYR A 63 -9.93 -6.00 -12.05
N MET A 64 -10.24 -4.87 -12.66
CA MET A 64 -9.25 -3.87 -13.04
C MET A 64 -9.64 -2.49 -12.52
N SER A 65 -8.68 -1.72 -12.04
CA SER A 65 -8.84 -0.30 -11.81
C SER A 65 -7.72 0.48 -12.48
N VAL A 66 -8.05 1.66 -13.02
CA VAL A 66 -7.12 2.52 -13.74
C VAL A 66 -7.34 3.96 -13.34
N GLY A 67 -6.28 4.65 -12.97
CA GLY A 67 -6.30 6.06 -12.64
C GLY A 67 -5.56 6.40 -11.38
N ARG A 68 -5.85 7.58 -10.85
CA ARG A 68 -5.27 8.08 -9.61
C ARG A 68 -6.19 7.79 -8.45
N HIS A 69 -5.80 6.84 -7.60
CA HIS A 69 -6.52 6.54 -6.38
C HIS A 69 -5.57 6.18 -5.23
N PRO A 70 -5.99 6.34 -3.97
CA PRO A 70 -5.17 5.97 -2.84
C PRO A 70 -5.04 4.44 -2.73
N ASN A 71 -3.84 3.97 -2.41
CA ASN A 71 -3.62 2.59 -2.00
C ASN A 71 -3.67 2.52 -0.48
N VAL A 72 -4.52 1.65 0.05
CA VAL A 72 -4.58 1.35 1.49
C VAL A 72 -4.32 -0.14 1.67
N TRP A 73 -3.11 -0.46 2.09
CA TRP A 73 -2.72 -1.82 2.38
C TRP A 73 -2.51 -2.02 3.88
N GLY A 74 -3.12 -3.06 4.40
CA GLY A 74 -3.06 -3.39 5.81
C GLY A 74 -4.32 -3.03 6.61
N PRO A 75 -4.38 -3.44 7.85
CA PRO A 75 -5.56 -3.31 8.70
C PRO A 75 -5.70 -1.97 9.42
N SER A 76 -4.70 -1.09 9.33
CA SER A 76 -4.72 0.24 9.95
C SER A 76 -5.80 1.13 9.34
N LEU A 77 -6.39 2.00 10.17
CA LEU A 77 -7.47 2.88 9.74
C LEU A 77 -7.03 3.97 8.76
N LYS A 78 -5.86 4.55 9.01
CA LYS A 78 -5.43 5.76 8.29
C LYS A 78 -4.22 5.54 7.39
N ASN A 79 -3.30 4.70 7.81
CA ASN A 79 -2.01 4.58 7.14
C ASN A 79 -1.49 3.14 7.23
N GLY A 80 -1.30 2.47 6.10
CA GLY A 80 -0.44 1.29 6.04
C GLY A 80 1.03 1.66 6.23
N SER A 81 1.89 0.68 6.49
CA SER A 81 3.34 0.91 6.59
C SER A 81 3.97 1.32 5.26
N LEU A 82 3.43 0.87 4.13
CA LEU A 82 3.92 1.21 2.78
C LEU A 82 3.17 2.36 2.15
N PHE A 83 1.85 2.37 2.27
CA PHE A 83 1.02 3.41 1.67
C PHE A 83 0.27 4.17 2.76
N SER A 84 0.42 5.48 2.72
CA SER A 84 -0.25 6.38 3.65
C SER A 84 -1.52 6.93 2.98
N GLY A 85 -2.65 6.84 3.68
CA GLY A 85 -3.88 7.52 3.26
C GLY A 85 -3.78 9.05 3.33
N GLN A 86 -2.65 9.59 3.80
CA GLN A 86 -2.35 11.03 3.79
C GLN A 86 -1.52 11.46 2.58
N ALA A 87 -0.93 10.51 1.86
CA ALA A 87 -0.23 10.80 0.61
C ALA A 87 -1.25 10.95 -0.53
N ARG A 88 -0.88 11.73 -1.54
CA ARG A 88 -1.64 11.81 -2.78
C ARG A 88 -1.70 10.43 -3.43
N GLY A 89 -2.85 10.09 -4.03
CA GLY A 89 -3.00 8.86 -4.79
C GLY A 89 -1.99 8.74 -5.92
N LEU A 90 -1.60 7.54 -6.25
CA LEU A 90 -0.69 7.25 -7.35
C LEU A 90 -1.46 7.07 -8.66
N ASP A 91 -0.87 7.50 -9.75
CA ASP A 91 -1.33 7.12 -11.10
C ASP A 91 -0.96 5.66 -11.32
N GLN A 92 -1.97 4.78 -11.39
CA GLN A 92 -1.75 3.35 -11.35
C GLN A 92 -2.77 2.55 -12.17
N ILE A 93 -2.36 1.35 -12.52
CA ILE A 93 -3.21 0.29 -13.02
C ILE A 93 -3.14 -0.85 -12.00
N THR A 94 -4.29 -1.29 -11.51
CA THR A 94 -4.38 -2.45 -10.62
C THR A 94 -5.21 -3.52 -11.29
N VAL A 95 -4.71 -4.75 -11.26
CA VAL A 95 -5.44 -5.94 -11.72
C VAL A 95 -5.48 -6.93 -10.56
N GLY A 96 -6.63 -7.51 -10.32
CA GLY A 96 -6.82 -8.47 -9.25
C GLY A 96 -7.87 -9.52 -9.58
N SER A 97 -8.08 -10.43 -8.66
CA SER A 97 -9.19 -11.39 -8.75
C SER A 97 -10.52 -10.68 -8.53
N ASP A 98 -11.48 -10.92 -9.42
CA ASP A 98 -12.86 -10.48 -9.23
C ASP A 98 -13.57 -11.39 -8.24
N GLY A 99 -13.41 -11.12 -6.96
CA GLY A 99 -13.87 -11.98 -5.89
C GLY A 99 -12.79 -12.84 -5.26
N THR A 100 -13.22 -13.83 -4.47
CA THR A 100 -12.32 -14.77 -3.79
C THR A 100 -12.24 -16.08 -4.54
N PHE A 101 -11.05 -16.67 -4.56
CA PHE A 101 -10.80 -18.02 -5.07
C PHE A 101 -10.10 -18.87 -4.00
N ARG A 102 -9.98 -20.16 -4.23
CA ARG A 102 -9.20 -21.06 -3.38
C ARG A 102 -7.97 -21.54 -4.15
N LEU A 103 -6.84 -21.53 -3.48
CA LEU A 103 -5.62 -22.12 -4.04
C LEU A 103 -5.72 -23.65 -4.04
N PRO A 104 -5.07 -24.32 -5.00
CA PRO A 104 -5.13 -25.77 -5.10
C PRO A 104 -4.28 -26.48 -4.03
N TRP A 105 -4.56 -27.77 -3.80
CA TRP A 105 -3.81 -28.71 -2.97
C TRP A 105 -3.71 -28.25 -1.50
N ILE A 106 -2.54 -28.36 -0.92
CA ILE A 106 -2.29 -28.01 0.49
C ILE A 106 -2.59 -26.54 0.79
N LEU A 107 -2.49 -25.68 -0.21
CA LEU A 107 -2.77 -24.24 -0.10
C LEU A 107 -4.26 -23.93 0.00
N GLU A 108 -5.14 -24.87 -0.27
CA GLU A 108 -6.59 -24.71 -0.05
C GLU A 108 -6.91 -24.40 1.43
N LYS A 109 -6.06 -24.90 2.35
CA LYS A 109 -6.22 -24.69 3.80
C LYS A 109 -6.08 -23.23 4.23
N ILE A 110 -5.46 -22.37 3.41
CA ILE A 110 -5.40 -20.93 3.72
C ILE A 110 -6.72 -20.20 3.46
N GLY A 111 -7.73 -20.90 2.96
CA GLY A 111 -9.10 -20.42 2.81
C GLY A 111 -9.32 -19.53 1.58
N PRO A 112 -10.42 -18.79 1.55
CA PRO A 112 -10.70 -17.83 0.48
C PRO A 112 -9.59 -16.81 0.35
N THR A 113 -9.14 -16.60 -0.88
CA THR A 113 -7.95 -15.82 -1.21
C THR A 113 -8.29 -14.76 -2.25
N ARG A 114 -7.68 -13.60 -2.17
CA ARG A 114 -7.66 -12.54 -3.20
C ARG A 114 -6.23 -12.18 -3.55
N LEU A 115 -5.97 -12.00 -4.82
CA LEU A 115 -4.69 -11.51 -5.34
C LEU A 115 -4.90 -10.20 -6.08
N SER A 116 -4.00 -9.24 -5.90
CA SER A 116 -3.93 -8.05 -6.74
C SER A 116 -2.49 -7.66 -7.03
N VAL A 117 -2.29 -7.09 -8.21
CA VAL A 117 -1.02 -6.54 -8.68
C VAL A 117 -1.28 -5.12 -9.14
N SER A 118 -0.49 -4.17 -8.67
CA SER A 118 -0.57 -2.78 -9.07
C SER A 118 0.74 -2.32 -9.73
N LEU A 119 0.61 -1.54 -10.78
CA LEU A 119 1.72 -0.85 -11.44
C LEU A 119 1.46 0.64 -11.37
N SER A 120 2.37 1.38 -10.75
CA SER A 120 2.31 2.83 -10.61
C SER A 120 3.57 3.47 -11.17
N ARG A 121 3.43 4.69 -11.67
CA ARG A 121 4.56 5.55 -12.02
C ARG A 121 4.62 6.72 -11.07
N LEU A 122 5.80 6.95 -10.50
CA LEU A 122 6.02 8.08 -9.61
C LEU A 122 6.20 9.39 -10.38
N GLU A 123 5.93 10.49 -9.70
CA GLU A 123 6.00 11.85 -10.25
C GLU A 123 7.44 12.27 -10.49
N LYS A 124 7.62 13.37 -11.25
CA LYS A 124 8.95 13.92 -11.61
C LYS A 124 9.67 14.62 -10.47
N ASP A 125 8.93 15.04 -9.44
CA ASP A 125 9.44 15.78 -8.29
C ASP A 125 9.89 14.87 -7.12
N ARG A 126 10.00 13.57 -7.36
CA ARG A 126 10.54 12.60 -6.41
C ARG A 126 12.05 12.53 -6.47
N ASN A 127 12.67 11.99 -5.40
CA ASN A 127 14.12 11.76 -5.36
C ASN A 127 14.66 10.97 -6.57
N ILE A 128 13.88 10.00 -7.04
CA ILE A 128 14.13 9.29 -8.30
C ILE A 128 12.93 9.57 -9.21
N PRO A 129 13.06 10.56 -10.13
CA PRO A 129 11.98 10.96 -11.02
C PRO A 129 11.54 9.81 -11.94
N ASN A 130 10.23 9.76 -12.21
CA ASN A 130 9.65 8.82 -13.18
C ASN A 130 9.92 7.33 -12.90
N SER A 131 10.23 6.95 -11.66
CA SER A 131 10.41 5.55 -11.28
C SER A 131 9.07 4.79 -11.23
N TYR A 132 9.16 3.47 -11.23
CA TYR A 132 8.01 2.58 -11.21
C TYR A 132 7.89 1.87 -9.87
N LEU A 133 6.66 1.70 -9.41
CA LEU A 133 6.31 0.84 -8.28
C LEU A 133 5.44 -0.30 -8.79
N VAL A 134 5.86 -1.53 -8.53
CA VAL A 134 5.03 -2.72 -8.74
C VAL A 134 4.69 -3.30 -7.38
N GLY A 135 3.40 -3.36 -7.09
CA GLY A 135 2.90 -3.85 -5.82
C GLY A 135 2.16 -5.17 -5.98
N TYR A 136 2.37 -6.08 -5.05
CA TYR A 136 1.73 -7.39 -4.96
C TYR A 136 1.03 -7.50 -3.63
N ARG A 137 -0.23 -7.91 -3.66
CA ARG A 137 -1.05 -8.10 -2.47
C ARG A 137 -1.78 -9.42 -2.54
N LEU A 138 -1.55 -10.29 -1.56
CA LEU A 138 -2.30 -11.52 -1.35
C LEU A 138 -3.04 -11.41 -0.02
N ASN A 139 -4.35 -11.54 -0.04
CA ASN A 139 -5.16 -11.63 1.17
C ASN A 139 -5.77 -13.01 1.25
N ALA A 140 -5.79 -13.60 2.43
CA ALA A 140 -6.39 -14.89 2.68
C ALA A 140 -7.18 -14.88 3.99
N LYS A 141 -8.16 -15.76 4.09
CA LYS A 141 -9.00 -15.90 5.28
C LYS A 141 -9.00 -17.36 5.75
N PRO A 142 -7.93 -17.81 6.43
CA PRO A 142 -7.78 -19.20 6.86
C PRO A 142 -8.86 -19.62 7.84
N TRP A 143 -9.37 -18.71 8.66
CA TRP A 143 -10.52 -18.93 9.55
C TRP A 143 -11.53 -17.79 9.44
N ARG A 144 -12.76 -18.04 9.88
CA ARG A 144 -13.81 -17.01 9.86
C ARG A 144 -13.44 -15.75 10.65
N SER A 145 -12.60 -15.90 11.67
CA SER A 145 -12.16 -14.82 12.56
C SER A 145 -10.81 -14.22 12.18
N LEU A 146 -10.02 -14.86 11.32
CA LEU A 146 -8.66 -14.42 10.99
C LEU A 146 -8.53 -14.11 9.49
N GLU A 147 -8.07 -12.92 9.22
CA GLU A 147 -7.62 -12.47 7.91
C GLU A 147 -6.11 -12.24 7.96
N VAL A 148 -5.39 -12.68 6.95
CA VAL A 148 -3.94 -12.48 6.79
C VAL A 148 -3.67 -11.87 5.43
N GLY A 149 -2.66 -11.01 5.37
CA GLY A 149 -2.21 -10.40 4.14
C GLY A 149 -0.72 -10.54 3.96
N LEU A 150 -0.29 -10.86 2.76
CA LEU A 150 1.10 -10.75 2.33
C LEU A 150 1.18 -9.60 1.33
N LEU A 151 2.23 -8.83 1.45
CA LEU A 151 2.46 -7.70 0.56
C LEU A 151 3.93 -7.66 0.14
N ALA A 152 4.14 -7.18 -1.07
CA ALA A 152 5.46 -6.85 -1.57
C ALA A 152 5.37 -5.65 -2.50
N LEU A 153 6.42 -4.84 -2.50
CA LEU A 153 6.54 -3.67 -3.34
C LEU A 153 7.94 -3.65 -3.94
N VAL A 154 8.02 -3.49 -5.24
CA VAL A 154 9.29 -3.35 -5.98
C VAL A 154 9.34 -1.95 -6.56
N HIS A 155 10.33 -1.18 -6.16
CA HIS A 155 10.62 0.16 -6.66
C HIS A 155 11.83 0.10 -7.58
N SER A 156 11.68 0.49 -8.83
CA SER A 156 12.76 0.39 -9.81
C SER A 156 12.67 1.41 -10.94
N GLY A 157 13.75 1.54 -11.69
CA GLY A 157 13.81 2.45 -12.84
C GLY A 157 13.83 3.92 -12.42
N GLY A 158 13.48 4.80 -13.35
CA GLY A 158 13.54 6.25 -13.17
C GLY A 158 14.87 6.85 -13.67
N GLU A 159 14.94 8.19 -13.58
CA GLU A 159 16.13 8.93 -14.02
C GLU A 159 17.30 8.69 -13.06
N GLY A 160 18.46 8.35 -13.61
CA GLY A 160 19.67 8.03 -12.84
C GLY A 160 19.77 6.57 -12.37
N SER A 161 18.76 5.74 -12.63
CA SER A 161 18.84 4.32 -12.34
C SER A 161 19.84 3.58 -13.22
N PRO A 162 20.47 2.50 -12.71
CA PRO A 162 21.35 1.65 -13.52
C PRO A 162 20.64 1.15 -14.79
N SER A 163 21.37 1.14 -15.90
CA SER A 163 20.84 0.59 -17.14
C SER A 163 20.67 -0.92 -17.02
N ALA A 164 19.49 -1.41 -17.28
CA ALA A 164 19.18 -2.84 -17.30
C ALA A 164 18.32 -3.16 -18.52
N SER A 165 18.47 -4.38 -19.06
CA SER A 165 17.64 -4.83 -20.17
C SER A 165 16.17 -4.90 -19.74
N VAL A 166 15.25 -4.79 -20.71
CA VAL A 166 13.79 -4.92 -20.42
C VAL A 166 13.49 -6.25 -19.75
N TRP A 167 14.11 -7.35 -20.22
CA TRP A 167 13.91 -8.67 -19.62
C TRP A 167 14.44 -8.78 -18.18
N SER A 168 15.61 -8.18 -17.89
CA SER A 168 16.11 -8.13 -16.52
C SER A 168 15.16 -7.39 -15.59
N ARG A 169 14.56 -6.29 -16.04
CA ARG A 169 13.58 -5.53 -15.28
C ARG A 169 12.28 -6.32 -15.08
N VAL A 170 11.77 -6.96 -16.12
CA VAL A 170 10.58 -7.81 -16.01
C VAL A 170 10.80 -8.95 -15.02
N LEU A 171 11.92 -9.66 -15.11
CA LEU A 171 12.25 -10.74 -14.17
C LEU A 171 12.43 -10.21 -12.75
N ASP A 172 13.07 -9.05 -12.59
CA ASP A 172 13.28 -8.40 -11.30
C ASP A 172 11.94 -8.02 -10.62
N HIS A 173 10.94 -7.66 -11.40
CA HIS A 173 9.60 -7.39 -10.88
C HIS A 173 8.79 -8.65 -10.61
N LEU A 174 8.92 -9.69 -11.43
CA LEU A 174 8.19 -10.94 -11.24
C LEU A 174 8.70 -11.75 -10.04
N ILE A 175 10.01 -11.69 -9.78
CA ILE A 175 10.63 -12.42 -8.69
C ILE A 175 10.76 -11.49 -7.49
N VAL A 176 9.75 -11.46 -6.66
CA VAL A 176 9.64 -10.59 -5.47
C VAL A 176 10.72 -10.88 -4.43
N VAL A 177 11.25 -12.12 -4.40
CA VAL A 177 12.25 -12.54 -3.43
C VAL A 177 13.66 -12.33 -3.99
N GLU A 178 14.36 -11.34 -3.49
CA GLU A 178 15.70 -10.94 -3.95
C GLU A 178 16.72 -12.08 -4.04
N PRO A 179 16.82 -13.02 -3.08
CA PRO A 179 17.74 -14.14 -3.20
C PRO A 179 17.53 -14.98 -4.45
N LEU A 180 16.30 -15.07 -4.97
CA LEU A 180 15.99 -15.84 -6.17
C LEU A 180 16.41 -15.12 -7.46
N THR A 181 16.38 -13.78 -7.50
CA THR A 181 16.83 -12.98 -8.65
C THR A 181 18.36 -13.02 -8.82
N ARG A 182 19.08 -13.31 -7.75
CA ARG A 182 20.55 -13.31 -7.71
C ARG A 182 21.19 -14.70 -7.86
N LEU A 183 20.38 -15.75 -7.99
CA LEU A 183 20.88 -17.11 -8.21
C LEU A 183 21.71 -17.17 -9.50
N GLY A 184 22.96 -17.61 -9.36
CA GLY A 184 23.90 -17.76 -10.48
C GLY A 184 24.57 -16.49 -10.97
N THR A 185 24.30 -15.32 -10.38
CA THR A 185 24.95 -14.07 -10.75
C THR A 185 26.20 -13.82 -9.88
N PRO A 186 27.39 -13.57 -10.48
CA PRO A 186 28.59 -13.22 -9.72
C PRO A 186 28.39 -11.97 -8.86
N GLU A 187 28.94 -11.97 -7.67
CA GLU A 187 28.70 -10.89 -6.68
C GLU A 187 29.08 -9.48 -7.20
N ARG A 188 30.08 -9.38 -8.07
CA ARG A 188 30.51 -8.12 -8.70
C ARG A 188 29.52 -7.55 -9.73
N GLN A 189 28.57 -8.34 -10.21
CA GLN A 189 27.55 -7.92 -11.20
C GLN A 189 26.19 -7.67 -10.57
N ARG A 190 26.08 -7.81 -9.25
CA ARG A 190 24.85 -7.61 -8.50
C ARG A 190 24.62 -6.12 -8.23
N LEU A 191 24.39 -5.36 -9.28
CA LEU A 191 23.87 -4.00 -9.11
C LEU A 191 22.44 -4.11 -8.58
N ALA A 192 22.16 -3.46 -7.47
CA ALA A 192 20.79 -3.31 -6.99
C ALA A 192 20.05 -2.41 -8.01
N ILE A 193 19.21 -3.02 -8.86
CA ILE A 193 18.41 -2.30 -9.86
C ILE A 193 17.03 -1.92 -9.32
N SER A 194 16.68 -2.42 -8.16
CA SER A 194 15.41 -2.17 -7.49
C SER A 194 15.56 -2.18 -5.98
N ASN A 195 14.73 -1.38 -5.30
CA ASN A 195 14.48 -1.48 -3.87
C ASN A 195 13.20 -2.27 -3.62
N ARG A 196 13.15 -3.08 -2.57
CA ARG A 196 12.08 -4.03 -2.30
C ARG A 196 11.62 -3.99 -0.88
N PHE A 197 10.30 -3.91 -0.75
CA PHE A 197 9.62 -4.05 0.53
C PHE A 197 8.83 -5.35 0.53
N ALA A 198 8.85 -6.04 1.63
CA ALA A 198 8.01 -7.19 1.86
C ALA A 198 7.40 -7.13 3.25
N GLY A 199 6.20 -7.64 3.39
CA GLY A 199 5.53 -7.58 4.68
C GLY A 199 4.35 -8.51 4.78
N LEU A 200 3.85 -8.57 5.99
CA LEU A 200 2.67 -9.32 6.35
C LEU A 200 1.78 -8.46 7.25
N ASP A 201 0.51 -8.72 7.20
CA ASP A 201 -0.45 -8.16 8.14
C ASP A 201 -1.52 -9.19 8.50
N PHE A 202 -2.19 -8.93 9.59
CA PHE A 202 -3.32 -9.75 10.04
C PHE A 202 -4.39 -8.89 10.70
N ARG A 203 -5.60 -9.43 10.71
CA ARG A 203 -6.73 -8.95 11.49
C ARG A 203 -7.43 -10.16 12.09
N TRP A 204 -7.51 -10.18 13.41
CA TRP A 204 -8.15 -11.23 14.17
C TRP A 204 -9.34 -10.69 14.96
N ARG A 205 -10.53 -11.18 14.63
CA ARG A 205 -11.76 -10.92 15.38
C ARG A 205 -11.85 -11.91 16.53
N LEU A 206 -11.87 -11.38 17.74
CA LEU A 206 -12.00 -12.20 18.93
C LEU A 206 -13.43 -12.73 19.08
N PRO A 207 -13.61 -13.94 19.65
CA PRO A 207 -14.91 -14.60 19.77
C PRO A 207 -15.73 -14.09 20.99
N TRP A 208 -15.69 -12.79 21.24
CA TRP A 208 -16.45 -12.16 22.31
C TRP A 208 -17.70 -11.49 21.73
N GLU A 209 -18.68 -11.20 22.58
CA GLU A 209 -19.97 -10.65 22.18
C GLU A 209 -19.84 -9.34 21.38
N THR A 210 -18.96 -8.44 21.82
CA THR A 210 -18.64 -7.20 21.12
C THR A 210 -17.70 -7.40 19.92
N ALA A 211 -17.23 -8.62 19.70
CA ALA A 211 -16.34 -8.96 18.60
C ALA A 211 -15.15 -7.99 18.38
N PRO A 212 -14.35 -7.67 19.41
CA PRO A 212 -13.21 -6.80 19.26
C PRO A 212 -12.18 -7.41 18.31
N GLN A 213 -11.39 -6.56 17.67
CA GLN A 213 -10.41 -6.96 16.70
C GLN A 213 -9.02 -6.55 17.15
N ILE A 214 -8.08 -7.49 17.06
CA ILE A 214 -6.65 -7.21 17.16
C ILE A 214 -6.09 -7.26 15.74
N TYR A 215 -5.24 -6.33 15.41
CA TYR A 215 -4.59 -6.31 14.11
C TYR A 215 -3.14 -5.85 14.20
N GLY A 216 -2.36 -6.23 13.20
CA GLY A 216 -0.98 -5.83 13.10
C GLY A 216 -0.47 -5.87 11.67
N SER A 217 0.60 -5.15 11.44
CA SER A 217 1.34 -5.15 10.17
C SER A 217 2.82 -5.04 10.47
N LEU A 218 3.61 -5.81 9.75
CA LEU A 218 5.07 -5.80 9.78
C LEU A 218 5.56 -5.70 8.35
N VAL A 219 6.37 -4.70 8.07
CA VAL A 219 6.97 -4.47 6.75
C VAL A 219 8.45 -4.27 6.91
N PHE A 220 9.21 -4.89 6.05
CA PHE A 220 10.65 -4.78 5.94
C PHE A 220 11.03 -4.02 4.68
N ASP A 221 12.00 -3.12 4.82
CA ASP A 221 12.73 -2.49 3.73
C ASP A 221 14.04 -3.26 3.57
N ASP A 222 14.24 -3.88 2.42
CA ASP A 222 15.35 -4.78 2.14
C ASP A 222 15.49 -5.94 3.17
N LEU A 223 14.97 -7.10 2.83
CA LEU A 223 15.28 -8.34 3.55
C LEU A 223 16.78 -8.64 3.39
N GLY A 224 17.58 -8.02 4.25
CA GLY A 224 19.02 -8.15 4.28
C GLY A 224 19.51 -9.59 4.46
N LYS A 225 20.81 -9.77 4.57
CA LYS A 225 21.41 -11.09 4.80
C LYS A 225 20.93 -11.67 6.13
N PRO A 226 20.77 -12.99 6.25
CA PRO A 226 20.33 -13.65 7.50
C PRO A 226 21.17 -13.34 8.73
N ASP A 227 22.42 -12.94 8.55
CA ASP A 227 23.35 -12.53 9.61
C ASP A 227 23.09 -11.11 10.16
N GLN A 228 22.13 -10.38 9.61
CA GLN A 228 21.77 -9.01 9.99
C GLN A 228 20.36 -8.87 10.53
N LEU A 229 19.78 -9.93 11.10
CA LEU A 229 18.40 -9.93 11.57
C LEU A 229 18.10 -8.83 12.59
N ASP A 230 19.02 -8.57 13.54
CA ASP A 230 18.84 -7.50 14.54
C ASP A 230 18.69 -6.12 13.88
N ARG A 231 19.43 -5.89 12.80
CA ARG A 231 19.32 -4.66 12.01
C ARG A 231 18.00 -4.62 11.23
N VAL A 232 17.65 -5.72 10.57
CA VAL A 232 16.41 -5.82 9.78
C VAL A 232 15.20 -5.54 10.66
N PHE A 233 15.11 -6.17 11.83
CA PHE A 233 14.00 -5.98 12.74
C PHE A 233 14.04 -4.64 13.50
N GLY A 234 15.21 -4.10 13.80
CA GLY A 234 15.34 -2.89 14.60
C GLY A 234 15.40 -1.58 13.81
N GLN A 235 15.93 -1.60 12.59
CA GLN A 235 16.23 -0.39 11.85
C GLN A 235 15.51 -0.30 10.48
N ASP A 236 15.32 -1.43 9.81
CA ASP A 236 14.82 -1.50 8.44
C ASP A 236 13.35 -1.99 8.40
N ALA A 237 12.66 -2.02 9.54
CA ALA A 237 11.27 -2.47 9.64
C ALA A 237 10.31 -1.38 10.09
N SER A 238 9.04 -1.56 9.75
CA SER A 238 7.92 -0.77 10.26
C SER A 238 6.87 -1.69 10.86
N TYR A 239 6.38 -1.33 12.05
CA TYR A 239 5.40 -2.10 12.81
C TYR A 239 4.15 -1.29 13.05
N ILE A 240 3.01 -1.94 12.95
CA ILE A 240 1.73 -1.43 13.41
C ILE A 240 1.07 -2.52 14.23
N VAL A 241 0.61 -2.17 15.43
CA VAL A 241 -0.20 -3.04 16.27
C VAL A 241 -1.40 -2.23 16.76
N GLY A 242 -2.58 -2.79 16.67
CA GLY A 242 -3.77 -2.08 17.07
C GLY A 242 -4.87 -2.98 17.58
N MET A 243 -5.81 -2.36 18.26
CA MET A 243 -7.05 -2.96 18.75
C MET A 243 -8.23 -2.05 18.40
N PHE A 244 -9.29 -2.66 17.91
CA PHE A 244 -10.56 -2.01 17.66
C PHE A 244 -11.65 -2.68 18.50
N VAL A 245 -12.35 -1.92 19.31
CA VAL A 245 -13.45 -2.38 20.15
C VAL A 245 -14.72 -1.66 19.68
N PRO A 246 -15.63 -2.35 18.99
CA PRO A 246 -16.94 -1.81 18.64
C PRO A 246 -17.88 -1.84 19.87
N HIS A 247 -18.94 -1.09 19.81
CA HIS A 247 -20.07 -1.12 20.78
C HIS A 247 -19.62 -0.94 22.24
N ILE A 248 -18.93 0.17 22.54
CA ILE A 248 -18.52 0.47 23.91
C ILE A 248 -19.77 0.75 24.77
N LEU A 249 -19.80 0.15 25.95
CA LEU A 249 -20.91 0.28 26.91
C LEU A 249 -22.28 -0.08 26.31
N GLY A 250 -22.33 -1.00 25.34
CA GLY A 250 -23.57 -1.41 24.68
C GLY A 250 -24.16 -0.38 23.71
N ASN A 251 -23.41 0.65 23.34
CA ASN A 251 -23.83 1.67 22.39
C ASN A 251 -23.25 1.43 21.02
N ASP A 252 -24.10 1.18 20.03
CA ASP A 252 -23.72 0.86 18.65
C ASP A 252 -23.04 2.03 17.92
N SER A 253 -23.21 3.24 18.39
CA SER A 253 -22.60 4.45 17.81
C SER A 253 -21.20 4.73 18.36
N GLN A 254 -20.74 3.97 19.35
CA GLN A 254 -19.47 4.22 20.02
C GLN A 254 -18.49 3.08 19.76
N TYR A 255 -17.27 3.45 19.47
CA TYR A 255 -16.15 2.52 19.34
C TYR A 255 -14.88 3.11 19.94
N MET A 256 -13.95 2.25 20.27
CA MET A 256 -12.62 2.62 20.73
C MET A 256 -11.57 1.96 19.85
N ARG A 257 -10.51 2.69 19.54
CA ARG A 257 -9.36 2.18 18.77
C ARG A 257 -8.08 2.65 19.43
N PHE A 258 -7.17 1.69 19.59
CA PHE A 258 -5.80 1.93 19.97
C PHE A 258 -4.90 1.48 18.83
N GLU A 259 -3.90 2.26 18.50
CA GLU A 259 -2.91 1.91 17.49
C GLU A 259 -1.54 2.42 17.93
N TYR A 260 -0.57 1.54 17.99
CA TYR A 260 0.84 1.84 18.15
C TYR A 260 1.53 1.62 16.81
N ARG A 261 2.41 2.55 16.47
CA ARG A 261 3.21 2.49 15.26
C ARG A 261 4.64 2.84 15.58
N GLU A 262 5.55 2.08 14.99
CA GLU A 262 6.98 2.36 14.99
C GLU A 262 7.54 2.15 13.59
N THR A 263 8.47 2.98 13.20
CA THR A 263 9.18 2.89 11.94
C THR A 263 10.66 3.05 12.21
N GLY A 264 11.44 2.07 11.81
CA GLY A 264 12.89 2.07 11.98
C GLY A 264 13.54 3.26 11.27
N ILE A 265 14.66 3.72 11.77
CA ILE A 265 15.37 4.92 11.30
C ILE A 265 15.89 4.81 9.86
N ARG A 266 16.02 3.60 9.35
CA ARG A 266 16.51 3.30 8.00
C ARG A 266 15.39 2.88 7.04
N PHE A 267 14.18 2.74 7.53
CA PHE A 267 13.03 2.44 6.68
C PHE A 267 12.80 3.61 5.71
N TYR A 268 12.80 3.36 4.42
CA TYR A 268 12.83 4.35 3.31
C TYR A 268 14.15 5.14 3.18
N ALA A 269 15.25 4.69 3.72
CA ALA A 269 16.52 5.43 3.68
C ALA A 269 17.39 5.17 2.42
N HIS A 270 16.86 4.46 1.42
CA HIS A 270 17.58 4.06 0.19
C HIS A 270 17.16 4.86 -1.02
#